data_40d07fb96c8c608a35a839e9b2e85bff
#
_entry.id   40d07fb96c8c608a35a839e9b2e85bff
#
_cell.length_a   1.000
_cell.length_b   1.000
_cell.length_c   1.000
_cell.angle_alpha   90.00
_cell.angle_beta   90.00
_cell.angle_gamma   90.00
#
_symmetry.space_group_name_H-M   'P 1'
#
loop_
_entity.id
_entity.type
_entity.pdbx_description
1 polymer ?
#
loop_
_entity_poly.entity_id
_entity_poly.type
_entity_poly.pdbx_seq_one_letter_code
_entity_poly.pdbx_strand_id
1 'polypeptide(L)'
;MQIAVIGAGVAGLSAARALAGAHEVALYEAAPRAGGHVHTVDADGHAIDMGFIVCNRDRYPRLFALFAELGIDTRPTTMAFSVSVLDDHGAPLEWGSASLDAVFADRRRLLDPRHWRFLAEVLAFVTGARRDRVAGRARGLSLDEYLAARGRSRELRDRFIVPLAAALWSLAPDRCGAFPAETFLAFLDQHGMLRPVRPLAWRTVIGGSRRYVDALVARLAATGRCALALATPVRAIVREPGGVIVVDDRRERRYDRVIVATHADTALGLLERPTADERRVLGAFHYSANRTVLHTDRSFLPRRPAAHASWNYVADPDGSAVAVTYSMTRLQGLPDAPYLVTLNPRRPPAGALHEVAFTHPQLDAAALAAQAALPTLGAAHRTYYAGAHLGFGFHE
;
A
#
# COMPACT_ATOMS: atom_id res chain seq x y z
N MET A 1 23.14 -18.38 -16.56
CA MET A 1 23.25 -16.95 -16.93
C MET A 1 23.61 -16.14 -15.71
N GLN A 2 24.27 -15.00 -15.90
CA GLN A 2 24.45 -13.98 -14.86
C GLN A 2 23.33 -12.94 -14.99
N ILE A 3 22.54 -12.75 -13.93
CA ILE A 3 21.37 -11.87 -13.93
C ILE A 3 21.50 -10.84 -12.81
N ALA A 4 21.35 -9.56 -13.17
CA ALA A 4 21.22 -8.52 -12.16
C ALA A 4 19.74 -8.30 -11.79
N VAL A 5 19.47 -8.10 -10.50
CA VAL A 5 18.17 -7.66 -9.99
C VAL A 5 18.39 -6.36 -9.24
N ILE A 6 17.66 -5.30 -9.59
CA ILE A 6 17.83 -3.96 -9.03
C ILE A 6 16.64 -3.65 -8.14
N GLY A 7 16.91 -3.48 -6.84
CA GLY A 7 15.93 -3.29 -5.78
C GLY A 7 15.65 -4.58 -5.01
N ALA A 8 15.91 -4.59 -3.69
CA ALA A 8 15.66 -5.71 -2.79
C ALA A 8 14.36 -5.52 -1.96
N GLY A 9 13.35 -4.89 -2.55
CA GLY A 9 11.98 -4.99 -2.07
C GLY A 9 11.39 -6.38 -2.32
N VAL A 10 10.13 -6.62 -1.92
CA VAL A 10 9.48 -7.93 -2.08
C VAL A 10 9.50 -8.42 -3.53
N ALA A 11 9.33 -7.53 -4.52
CA ALA A 11 9.36 -7.89 -5.93
C ALA A 11 10.74 -8.41 -6.37
N GLY A 12 11.82 -7.69 -6.02
CA GLY A 12 13.18 -8.09 -6.36
C GLY A 12 13.65 -9.34 -5.63
N LEU A 13 13.33 -9.45 -4.33
CA LEU A 13 13.60 -10.65 -3.54
C LEU A 13 12.88 -11.88 -4.12
N SER A 14 11.62 -11.72 -4.53
CA SER A 14 10.85 -12.80 -5.16
C SER A 14 11.40 -13.19 -6.52
N ALA A 15 11.83 -12.22 -7.33
CA ALA A 15 12.49 -12.46 -8.60
C ALA A 15 13.82 -13.20 -8.41
N ALA A 16 14.64 -12.73 -7.45
CA ALA A 16 15.91 -13.40 -7.12
C ALA A 16 15.68 -14.85 -6.67
N ARG A 17 14.66 -15.10 -5.82
CA ARG A 17 14.29 -16.46 -5.39
C ARG A 17 13.92 -17.37 -6.57
N ALA A 18 13.15 -16.86 -7.51
CA ALA A 18 12.74 -17.64 -8.67
C ALA A 18 13.91 -18.00 -9.59
N LEU A 19 14.96 -17.19 -9.59
CA LEU A 19 16.10 -17.31 -10.51
C LEU A 19 17.30 -18.04 -9.90
N ALA A 20 17.55 -17.90 -8.61
CA ALA A 20 18.77 -18.40 -7.95
C ALA A 20 18.90 -19.93 -7.96
N GLY A 21 17.83 -20.68 -8.26
CA GLY A 21 17.90 -22.13 -8.44
C GLY A 21 18.64 -22.56 -9.70
N ALA A 22 18.67 -21.72 -10.75
CA ALA A 22 19.23 -22.05 -12.07
C ALA A 22 20.26 -21.03 -12.58
N HIS A 23 20.37 -19.86 -11.97
CA HIS A 23 21.18 -18.74 -12.45
C HIS A 23 22.02 -18.12 -11.34
N GLU A 24 23.11 -17.47 -11.69
CA GLU A 24 23.87 -16.59 -10.83
C GLU A 24 23.16 -15.22 -10.75
N VAL A 25 22.79 -14.80 -9.56
CA VAL A 25 22.02 -13.58 -9.34
C VAL A 25 22.85 -12.57 -8.53
N ALA A 26 22.93 -11.33 -9.02
CA ALA A 26 23.41 -10.20 -8.25
C ALA A 26 22.20 -9.31 -7.90
N LEU A 27 21.84 -9.24 -6.62
CA LEU A 27 20.74 -8.43 -6.13
C LEU A 27 21.29 -7.15 -5.50
N TYR A 28 20.93 -6.00 -6.08
CA TYR A 28 21.36 -4.67 -5.66
C TYR A 28 20.28 -3.95 -4.87
N GLU A 29 20.69 -3.31 -3.77
CA GLU A 29 19.80 -2.47 -2.95
C GLU A 29 20.52 -1.17 -2.55
N ALA A 30 19.88 -0.04 -2.78
CA ALA A 30 20.43 1.26 -2.43
C ALA A 30 20.46 1.51 -0.92
N ALA A 31 19.47 0.98 -0.20
CA ALA A 31 19.36 1.09 1.25
C ALA A 31 20.32 0.12 1.97
N PRO A 32 20.66 0.40 3.25
CA PRO A 32 21.47 -0.51 4.06
C PRO A 32 20.69 -1.76 4.52
N ARG A 33 19.44 -1.93 4.12
CA ARG A 33 18.57 -3.06 4.44
C ARG A 33 17.77 -3.54 3.22
N ALA A 34 17.48 -4.82 3.16
CA ALA A 34 16.48 -5.38 2.25
C ALA A 34 15.06 -5.16 2.76
N GLY A 35 14.06 -5.37 1.90
CA GLY A 35 12.64 -5.37 2.23
C GLY A 35 11.83 -4.22 1.61
N GLY A 36 12.46 -3.09 1.27
CA GLY A 36 11.73 -1.94 0.72
C GLY A 36 10.65 -1.45 1.69
N HIS A 37 9.36 -1.52 1.30
CA HIS A 37 8.20 -1.17 2.13
C HIS A 37 7.93 -2.17 3.28
N VAL A 38 8.59 -3.31 3.33
CA VAL A 38 8.65 -4.14 4.54
C VAL A 38 9.66 -3.50 5.48
N HIS A 39 9.16 -2.77 6.44
CA HIS A 39 9.96 -2.03 7.39
C HIS A 39 9.41 -2.22 8.80
N THR A 40 10.06 -3.08 9.55
CA THR A 40 9.78 -3.33 10.96
C THR A 40 10.85 -2.65 11.80
N VAL A 41 10.43 -1.90 12.80
CA VAL A 41 11.32 -1.26 13.77
C VAL A 41 11.11 -1.87 15.16
N ASP A 42 12.14 -1.89 15.98
CA ASP A 42 12.06 -2.35 17.36
C ASP A 42 11.86 -1.12 18.26
N ALA A 43 10.75 -1.09 18.99
CA ALA A 43 10.44 -0.06 19.97
C ALA A 43 9.91 -0.71 21.24
N ASP A 44 10.48 -0.39 22.38
CA ASP A 44 10.12 -0.90 23.72
C ASP A 44 10.03 -2.44 23.78
N GLY A 45 10.91 -3.14 23.06
CA GLY A 45 10.91 -4.60 22.97
C GLY A 45 9.87 -5.20 22.02
N HIS A 46 9.16 -4.38 21.25
CA HIS A 46 8.15 -4.81 20.27
C HIS A 46 8.62 -4.55 18.84
N ALA A 47 8.42 -5.55 17.97
CA ALA A 47 8.65 -5.42 16.53
C ALA A 47 7.41 -4.81 15.87
N ILE A 48 7.52 -3.56 15.42
CA ILE A 48 6.40 -2.76 14.90
C ILE A 48 6.58 -2.50 13.42
N ASP A 49 5.60 -2.90 12.61
CA ASP A 49 5.60 -2.68 11.17
C ASP A 49 5.17 -1.26 10.81
N MET A 50 5.96 -0.59 9.99
CA MET A 50 5.68 0.78 9.55
C MET A 50 5.18 0.88 8.09
N GLY A 51 5.35 -0.18 7.31
CA GLY A 51 4.93 -0.21 5.90
C GLY A 51 3.93 -1.33 5.64
N PHE A 52 4.38 -2.51 5.24
CA PHE A 52 3.50 -3.66 5.07
C PHE A 52 3.08 -4.25 6.43
N ILE A 53 1.78 -4.33 6.69
CA ILE A 53 1.24 -4.71 8.01
C ILE A 53 0.32 -5.93 7.92
N VAL A 54 -0.60 -5.97 6.94
CA VAL A 54 -1.69 -6.94 6.89
C VAL A 54 -1.84 -7.60 5.53
N CYS A 55 -2.31 -8.85 5.54
CA CYS A 55 -2.62 -9.65 4.36
C CYS A 55 -3.79 -10.59 4.65
N ASN A 56 -4.29 -11.28 3.63
CA ASN A 56 -5.27 -12.35 3.79
C ASN A 56 -5.04 -13.44 2.75
N ARG A 57 -5.43 -14.68 3.05
CA ARG A 57 -5.14 -15.84 2.17
C ARG A 57 -5.84 -15.74 0.81
N ASP A 58 -7.04 -15.16 0.78
CA ASP A 58 -7.86 -15.15 -0.43
C ASP A 58 -7.31 -14.25 -1.52
N ARG A 59 -6.55 -13.20 -1.14
CA ARG A 59 -6.07 -12.17 -2.06
C ARG A 59 -4.54 -12.10 -2.16
N TYR A 60 -3.85 -12.82 -1.29
CA TYR A 60 -2.39 -12.91 -1.27
C TYR A 60 -1.93 -14.38 -1.32
N PRO A 61 -2.43 -15.21 -2.29
CA PRO A 61 -2.12 -16.63 -2.33
C PRO A 61 -0.63 -16.90 -2.53
N ARG A 62 0.06 -16.10 -3.35
CA ARG A 62 1.50 -16.25 -3.60
C ARG A 62 2.33 -15.86 -2.38
N LEU A 63 1.95 -14.77 -1.71
CA LEU A 63 2.60 -14.37 -0.46
C LEU A 63 2.42 -15.44 0.62
N PHE A 64 1.23 -16.03 0.75
CA PHE A 64 0.99 -17.12 1.70
C PHE A 64 1.72 -18.42 1.32
N ALA A 65 1.89 -18.71 0.04
CA ALA A 65 2.75 -19.81 -0.42
C ALA A 65 4.22 -19.56 -0.02
N LEU A 66 4.70 -18.33 -0.18
CA LEU A 66 6.03 -17.92 0.28
C LEU A 66 6.15 -18.06 1.80
N PHE A 67 5.16 -17.61 2.58
CA PHE A 67 5.16 -17.76 4.05
C PHE A 67 5.23 -19.23 4.46
N ALA A 68 4.44 -20.11 3.82
CA ALA A 68 4.49 -21.55 4.09
C ALA A 68 5.87 -22.15 3.78
N GLU A 69 6.48 -21.76 2.67
CA GLU A 69 7.82 -22.19 2.28
C GLU A 69 8.91 -21.75 3.27
N LEU A 70 8.77 -20.54 3.82
CA LEU A 70 9.73 -19.95 4.73
C LEU A 70 9.45 -20.23 6.22
N GLY A 71 8.37 -20.94 6.54
CA GLY A 71 7.95 -21.21 7.93
C GLY A 71 7.53 -19.94 8.68
N ILE A 72 6.86 -19.00 8.00
CA ILE A 72 6.41 -17.73 8.58
C ILE A 72 4.99 -17.85 9.12
N ASP A 73 4.86 -17.66 10.41
CA ASP A 73 3.58 -17.67 11.09
C ASP A 73 2.87 -16.34 11.05
N THR A 74 1.54 -16.42 10.95
CA THR A 74 0.65 -15.26 10.96
C THR A 74 -0.45 -15.42 11.99
N ARG A 75 -0.98 -14.32 12.54
CA ARG A 75 -2.11 -14.30 13.47
C ARG A 75 -3.29 -13.53 12.87
N PRO A 76 -4.54 -13.84 13.28
CA PRO A 76 -5.69 -13.02 12.92
C PRO A 76 -5.54 -11.57 13.39
N THR A 77 -6.07 -10.64 12.60
CA THR A 77 -6.16 -9.23 12.94
C THR A 77 -7.46 -8.62 12.42
N THR A 78 -7.73 -7.38 12.80
CA THR A 78 -8.92 -6.65 12.38
C THR A 78 -8.55 -5.51 11.45
N MET A 79 -9.41 -5.27 10.45
CA MET A 79 -9.26 -4.17 9.49
C MET A 79 -10.42 -3.16 9.63
N ALA A 80 -10.80 -2.87 10.88
CA ALA A 80 -11.79 -1.87 11.14
C ALA A 80 -11.28 -0.47 10.76
N PHE A 81 -12.17 0.35 10.26
CA PHE A 81 -11.92 1.72 9.82
C PHE A 81 -12.77 2.68 10.64
N SER A 82 -12.22 3.85 10.97
CA SER A 82 -12.97 4.93 11.60
C SER A 82 -12.75 6.27 10.91
N VAL A 83 -13.72 7.13 11.08
CA VAL A 83 -13.73 8.49 10.55
C VAL A 83 -14.01 9.46 11.68
N SER A 84 -13.20 10.51 11.75
CA SER A 84 -13.40 11.68 12.59
C SER A 84 -13.29 12.92 11.70
N VAL A 85 -14.41 13.57 11.44
CA VAL A 85 -14.55 14.77 10.61
C VAL A 85 -15.47 15.77 11.30
N LEU A 86 -15.57 16.98 10.79
CA LEU A 86 -16.64 17.89 11.19
C LEU A 86 -17.90 17.64 10.35
N ASP A 87 -19.06 17.74 10.96
CA ASP A 87 -20.33 17.79 10.23
C ASP A 87 -20.59 19.22 9.66
N ASP A 88 -21.69 19.36 8.92
CA ASP A 88 -22.08 20.63 8.27
C ASP A 88 -22.29 21.79 9.27
N HIS A 89 -22.35 21.50 10.56
CA HIS A 89 -22.50 22.48 11.65
C HIS A 89 -21.20 22.70 12.45
N GLY A 90 -20.08 22.14 11.98
CA GLY A 90 -18.79 22.20 12.66
C GLY A 90 -18.69 21.34 13.92
N ALA A 91 -19.66 20.44 14.15
CA ALA A 91 -19.61 19.50 15.27
C ALA A 91 -18.85 18.21 14.90
N PRO A 92 -18.06 17.62 15.83
CA PRO A 92 -17.35 16.38 15.55
C PRO A 92 -18.31 15.23 15.20
N LEU A 93 -18.13 14.65 14.00
CA LEU A 93 -18.77 13.42 13.57
C LEU A 93 -17.74 12.31 13.64
N GLU A 94 -17.94 11.37 14.56
CA GLU A 94 -17.04 10.23 14.75
C GLU A 94 -17.84 8.93 14.69
N TRP A 95 -17.37 8.01 13.88
CA TRP A 95 -17.94 6.67 13.75
C TRP A 95 -16.86 5.67 13.31
N GLY A 96 -17.10 4.38 13.57
CA GLY A 96 -16.19 3.31 13.14
C GLY A 96 -16.94 2.06 12.73
N SER A 97 -16.29 1.21 11.94
CA SER A 97 -16.86 -0.02 11.38
C SER A 97 -16.64 -1.26 12.26
N ALA A 98 -16.00 -1.12 13.42
CA ALA A 98 -15.60 -2.27 14.25
C ALA A 98 -16.78 -3.00 14.90
N SER A 99 -17.83 -2.28 15.25
CA SER A 99 -19.01 -2.79 15.97
C SER A 99 -20.16 -1.80 15.87
N LEU A 100 -21.36 -2.20 16.29
CA LEU A 100 -22.50 -1.27 16.43
C LEU A 100 -22.18 -0.15 17.43
N ASP A 101 -21.41 -0.46 18.48
CA ASP A 101 -20.93 0.53 19.44
C ASP A 101 -20.04 1.58 18.78
N ALA A 102 -19.18 1.17 17.85
CA ALA A 102 -18.33 2.08 17.07
C ALA A 102 -19.13 2.91 16.05
N VAL A 103 -20.12 2.30 15.39
CA VAL A 103 -21.02 3.00 14.45
C VAL A 103 -21.77 4.15 15.16
N PHE A 104 -22.18 3.91 16.39
CA PHE A 104 -22.86 4.88 17.24
C PHE A 104 -21.96 5.38 18.39
N ALA A 105 -20.68 5.64 18.10
CA ALA A 105 -19.74 6.17 19.09
C ALA A 105 -20.23 7.49 19.72
N ASP A 106 -20.93 8.30 18.95
CA ASP A 106 -21.79 9.38 19.46
C ASP A 106 -23.22 8.87 19.66
N ARG A 107 -23.63 8.57 20.91
CA ARG A 107 -24.95 8.04 21.25
C ARG A 107 -26.12 8.92 20.79
N ARG A 108 -25.92 10.22 20.64
CA ARG A 108 -26.95 11.14 20.12
C ARG A 108 -27.38 10.78 18.71
N ARG A 109 -26.48 10.15 17.93
CA ARG A 109 -26.76 9.71 16.54
C ARG A 109 -27.75 8.54 16.45
N LEU A 110 -28.02 7.85 17.54
CA LEU A 110 -29.10 6.86 17.61
C LEU A 110 -30.49 7.49 17.33
N LEU A 111 -30.67 8.76 17.72
CA LEU A 111 -31.91 9.52 17.53
C LEU A 111 -31.83 10.44 16.30
N ASP A 112 -30.75 10.41 15.52
CA ASP A 112 -30.55 11.28 14.35
C ASP A 112 -30.97 10.55 13.06
N PRO A 113 -32.10 10.91 12.42
CA PRO A 113 -32.53 10.28 11.16
C PRO A 113 -31.56 10.45 10.02
N ARG A 114 -30.74 11.53 10.02
CA ARG A 114 -29.72 11.76 8.99
C ARG A 114 -28.61 10.72 9.10
N HIS A 115 -28.21 10.34 10.32
CA HIS A 115 -27.22 9.30 10.51
C HIS A 115 -27.70 7.93 10.02
N TRP A 116 -28.96 7.59 10.30
CA TRP A 116 -29.57 6.37 9.79
C TRP A 116 -29.64 6.34 8.25
N ARG A 117 -30.00 7.48 7.64
CA ARG A 117 -29.99 7.61 6.16
C ARG A 117 -28.57 7.41 5.61
N PHE A 118 -27.56 8.03 6.22
CA PHE A 118 -26.15 7.83 5.86
C PHE A 118 -25.75 6.34 5.93
N LEU A 119 -26.08 5.63 7.02
CA LEU A 119 -25.79 4.20 7.16
C LEU A 119 -26.52 3.36 6.10
N ALA A 120 -27.76 3.67 5.79
CA ALA A 120 -28.50 3.01 4.74
C ALA A 120 -27.86 3.23 3.36
N GLU A 121 -27.34 4.44 3.08
CA GLU A 121 -26.60 4.73 1.85
C GLU A 121 -25.25 4.00 1.79
N VAL A 122 -24.52 3.90 2.90
CA VAL A 122 -23.28 3.08 2.97
C VAL A 122 -23.60 1.63 2.64
N LEU A 123 -24.63 1.06 3.25
CA LEU A 123 -25.06 -0.32 2.97
C LEU A 123 -25.48 -0.49 1.50
N ALA A 124 -26.27 0.44 0.96
CA ALA A 124 -26.70 0.42 -0.44
C ALA A 124 -25.53 0.59 -1.41
N PHE A 125 -24.52 1.37 -1.07
CA PHE A 125 -23.28 1.47 -1.83
C PHE A 125 -22.53 0.13 -1.79
N VAL A 126 -22.21 -0.39 -0.62
CA VAL A 126 -21.40 -1.63 -0.45
C VAL A 126 -22.08 -2.82 -1.16
N THR A 127 -23.39 -2.95 -1.09
CA THR A 127 -24.15 -4.05 -1.73
C THR A 127 -24.33 -3.84 -3.24
N GLY A 128 -24.45 -2.58 -3.70
CA GLY A 128 -24.66 -2.23 -5.10
C GLY A 128 -23.39 -2.14 -5.94
N ALA A 129 -22.31 -1.65 -5.37
CA ALA A 129 -21.06 -1.33 -6.06
C ALA A 129 -20.44 -2.51 -6.82
N ARG A 130 -20.55 -3.72 -6.27
CA ARG A 130 -20.09 -4.94 -6.94
C ARG A 130 -20.88 -5.24 -8.22
N ARG A 131 -22.20 -5.06 -8.20
CA ARG A 131 -23.07 -5.22 -9.38
C ARG A 131 -22.74 -4.16 -10.43
N ASP A 132 -22.51 -2.93 -10.00
CA ASP A 132 -22.15 -1.82 -10.88
C ASP A 132 -20.79 -2.07 -11.56
N ARG A 133 -19.79 -2.60 -10.82
CA ARG A 133 -18.51 -2.99 -11.38
C ARG A 133 -18.66 -4.08 -12.46
N VAL A 134 -19.36 -5.16 -12.15
CA VAL A 134 -19.59 -6.26 -13.09
C VAL A 134 -20.33 -5.80 -14.34
N ALA A 135 -21.30 -4.90 -14.18
CA ALA A 135 -22.06 -4.31 -15.28
C ALA A 135 -21.30 -3.20 -16.03
N GLY A 136 -20.04 -2.89 -15.65
CA GLY A 136 -19.23 -1.88 -16.31
C GLY A 136 -19.69 -0.42 -16.09
N ARG A 137 -20.56 -0.16 -15.11
CA ARG A 137 -21.15 1.18 -14.88
C ARG A 137 -20.17 2.20 -14.29
N ALA A 138 -19.00 1.77 -13.85
CA ALA A 138 -17.95 2.63 -13.34
C ALA A 138 -16.83 2.91 -14.38
N ARG A 139 -16.92 2.33 -15.58
CA ARG A 139 -15.87 2.46 -16.60
C ARG A 139 -15.78 3.88 -17.13
N GLY A 140 -14.55 4.41 -17.15
CA GLY A 140 -14.26 5.73 -17.68
C GLY A 140 -14.76 6.88 -16.80
N LEU A 141 -15.35 6.59 -15.64
CA LEU A 141 -15.85 7.61 -14.71
C LEU A 141 -14.86 7.83 -13.58
N SER A 142 -14.78 9.09 -13.13
CA SER A 142 -14.22 9.43 -11.83
C SER A 142 -15.15 9.01 -10.69
N LEU A 143 -14.68 9.01 -9.45
CA LEU A 143 -15.53 8.71 -8.29
C LEU A 143 -16.70 9.69 -8.16
N ASP A 144 -16.47 10.98 -8.38
CA ASP A 144 -17.54 11.99 -8.29
C ASP A 144 -18.59 11.79 -9.37
N GLU A 145 -18.20 11.54 -10.63
CA GLU A 145 -19.11 11.24 -11.73
C GLU A 145 -19.90 9.94 -11.48
N TYR A 146 -19.25 8.89 -10.99
CA TYR A 146 -19.92 7.64 -10.65
C TYR A 146 -20.94 7.81 -9.53
N LEU A 147 -20.57 8.52 -8.45
CA LEU A 147 -21.49 8.79 -7.34
C LEU A 147 -22.68 9.63 -7.79
N ALA A 148 -22.45 10.66 -8.60
CA ALA A 148 -23.52 11.49 -9.19
C ALA A 148 -24.45 10.65 -10.11
N ALA A 149 -23.91 9.83 -11.01
CA ALA A 149 -24.66 8.96 -11.89
C ALA A 149 -25.52 7.90 -11.12
N ARG A 150 -25.10 7.57 -9.88
CA ARG A 150 -25.83 6.66 -9.00
C ARG A 150 -26.75 7.37 -8.00
N GLY A 151 -26.88 8.71 -8.08
CA GLY A 151 -27.73 9.51 -7.18
C GLY A 151 -27.28 9.44 -5.72
N ARG A 152 -25.97 9.30 -5.47
CA ARG A 152 -25.41 9.20 -4.13
C ARG A 152 -25.26 10.57 -3.49
N SER A 153 -25.49 10.65 -2.18
CA SER A 153 -25.44 11.91 -1.44
C SER A 153 -24.00 12.41 -1.27
N ARG A 154 -23.87 13.72 -1.06
CA ARG A 154 -22.63 14.34 -0.64
C ARG A 154 -22.15 13.80 0.72
N GLU A 155 -23.08 13.47 1.61
CA GLU A 155 -22.75 12.86 2.91
C GLU A 155 -22.04 11.51 2.77
N LEU A 156 -22.50 10.63 1.87
CA LEU A 156 -21.81 9.38 1.58
C LEU A 156 -20.41 9.64 1.03
N ARG A 157 -20.28 10.59 0.10
CA ARG A 157 -19.01 10.97 -0.49
C ARG A 157 -18.01 11.44 0.58
N ASP A 158 -18.40 12.45 1.36
CA ASP A 158 -17.47 13.16 2.25
C ASP A 158 -17.20 12.42 3.57
N ARG A 159 -18.13 11.56 4.01
CA ARG A 159 -18.03 10.85 5.30
C ARG A 159 -17.64 9.37 5.17
N PHE A 160 -17.60 8.82 3.95
CA PHE A 160 -17.23 7.43 3.71
C PHE A 160 -16.26 7.26 2.55
N ILE A 161 -16.63 7.73 1.33
CA ILE A 161 -15.86 7.43 0.11
C ILE A 161 -14.50 8.16 0.11
N VAL A 162 -14.50 9.47 0.34
CA VAL A 162 -13.28 10.29 0.39
C VAL A 162 -12.35 9.82 1.52
N PRO A 163 -12.81 9.63 2.76
CA PRO A 163 -11.99 9.07 3.82
C PRO A 163 -11.36 7.72 3.48
N LEU A 164 -12.14 6.83 2.84
CA LEU A 164 -11.66 5.51 2.46
C LEU A 164 -10.63 5.58 1.33
N ALA A 165 -10.87 6.39 0.28
CA ALA A 165 -9.94 6.57 -0.82
C ALA A 165 -8.62 7.22 -0.36
N ALA A 166 -8.70 8.24 0.48
CA ALA A 166 -7.54 8.90 1.08
C ALA A 166 -6.70 7.93 1.92
N ALA A 167 -7.35 7.09 2.73
CA ALA A 167 -6.67 6.12 3.58
C ALA A 167 -5.99 5.00 2.78
N LEU A 168 -6.57 4.58 1.65
CA LEU A 168 -6.05 3.47 0.83
C LEU A 168 -4.87 3.89 -0.04
N TRP A 169 -4.92 5.07 -0.64
CA TRP A 169 -3.91 5.53 -1.62
C TRP A 169 -3.14 6.78 -1.20
N SER A 170 -3.29 7.21 0.04
CA SER A 170 -2.65 8.44 0.54
C SER A 170 -2.95 9.67 -0.33
N LEU A 171 -4.19 9.73 -0.85
CA LEU A 171 -4.66 10.83 -1.68
C LEU A 171 -5.04 12.03 -0.81
N ALA A 172 -4.75 13.23 -1.31
CA ALA A 172 -5.33 14.44 -0.73
C ALA A 172 -6.87 14.43 -0.93
N PRO A 173 -7.68 14.88 0.05
CA PRO A 173 -9.14 14.79 -0.01
C PRO A 173 -9.77 15.43 -1.26
N ASP A 174 -9.23 16.55 -1.73
CA ASP A 174 -9.63 17.26 -2.94
C ASP A 174 -9.37 16.46 -4.22
N ARG A 175 -8.42 15.54 -4.20
CA ARG A 175 -8.07 14.67 -5.31
C ARG A 175 -8.87 13.36 -5.37
N CYS A 176 -9.50 12.96 -4.26
CA CYS A 176 -10.23 11.69 -4.19
C CYS A 176 -11.38 11.61 -5.19
N GLY A 177 -12.07 12.72 -5.44
CA GLY A 177 -13.20 12.77 -6.39
C GLY A 177 -12.82 12.47 -7.84
N ALA A 178 -11.60 12.83 -8.25
CA ALA A 178 -11.07 12.57 -9.59
C ALA A 178 -10.50 11.15 -9.76
N PHE A 179 -10.40 10.36 -8.67
CA PHE A 179 -9.84 9.00 -8.73
C PHE A 179 -10.74 8.08 -9.60
N PRO A 180 -10.17 7.15 -10.41
CA PRO A 180 -10.96 6.28 -11.27
C PRO A 180 -11.88 5.35 -10.48
N ALA A 181 -13.19 5.47 -10.72
CA ALA A 181 -14.22 4.70 -10.00
C ALA A 181 -14.05 3.18 -10.21
N GLU A 182 -13.71 2.75 -11.41
CA GLU A 182 -13.49 1.32 -11.71
C GLU A 182 -12.39 0.71 -10.85
N THR A 183 -11.27 1.42 -10.70
CA THR A 183 -10.13 0.99 -9.85
C THR A 183 -10.52 0.94 -8.39
N PHE A 184 -11.22 1.97 -7.90
CA PHE A 184 -11.70 2.00 -6.53
C PHE A 184 -12.62 0.80 -6.24
N LEU A 185 -13.62 0.57 -7.07
CA LEU A 185 -14.55 -0.54 -6.90
C LEU A 185 -13.88 -1.91 -7.09
N ALA A 186 -12.93 -2.03 -8.02
CA ALA A 186 -12.17 -3.26 -8.23
C ALA A 186 -11.34 -3.61 -6.98
N PHE A 187 -10.68 -2.62 -6.41
CA PHE A 187 -9.93 -2.80 -5.18
C PHE A 187 -10.83 -3.22 -4.01
N LEU A 188 -11.93 -2.50 -3.77
CA LEU A 188 -12.86 -2.82 -2.69
C LEU A 188 -13.44 -4.24 -2.84
N ASP A 189 -13.79 -4.67 -4.05
CA ASP A 189 -14.30 -6.03 -4.31
C ASP A 189 -13.21 -7.08 -4.08
N GLN A 190 -12.00 -6.85 -4.59
CA GLN A 190 -10.88 -7.77 -4.39
C GLN A 190 -10.51 -7.91 -2.91
N HIS A 191 -10.55 -6.84 -2.14
CA HIS A 191 -10.26 -6.85 -0.71
C HIS A 191 -11.47 -7.18 0.17
N GLY A 192 -12.59 -7.64 -0.44
CA GLY A 192 -13.78 -8.11 0.28
C GLY A 192 -14.57 -7.02 0.99
N MET A 193 -14.23 -5.74 0.78
CA MET A 193 -14.91 -4.60 1.41
C MET A 193 -16.32 -4.37 0.88
N LEU A 194 -16.66 -4.96 -0.28
CA LEU A 194 -18.01 -5.00 -0.85
C LEU A 194 -18.81 -6.25 -0.45
N ARG A 195 -18.41 -6.94 0.62
CA ARG A 195 -19.02 -8.17 1.12
C ARG A 195 -19.35 -8.04 2.62
N PRO A 196 -20.46 -7.37 2.98
CA PRO A 196 -20.75 -7.09 4.39
C PRO A 196 -21.03 -8.36 5.23
N VAL A 197 -21.46 -9.45 4.60
CA VAL A 197 -21.85 -10.69 5.30
C VAL A 197 -20.70 -11.67 5.51
N ARG A 198 -19.64 -11.58 4.72
CA ARG A 198 -18.45 -12.47 4.82
C ARG A 198 -17.18 -11.66 4.62
N PRO A 199 -16.74 -10.91 5.62
CA PRO A 199 -15.49 -10.16 5.53
C PRO A 199 -14.31 -11.11 5.37
N LEU A 200 -13.24 -10.65 4.72
CA LEU A 200 -12.01 -11.42 4.61
C LEU A 200 -11.35 -11.59 5.97
N ALA A 201 -10.76 -12.77 6.18
CA ALA A 201 -9.98 -13.06 7.39
C ALA A 201 -8.59 -12.41 7.26
N TRP A 202 -8.43 -11.22 7.82
CA TRP A 202 -7.17 -10.50 7.82
C TRP A 202 -6.19 -11.09 8.82
N ARG A 203 -4.92 -11.02 8.47
CA ARG A 203 -3.81 -11.56 9.25
C ARG A 203 -2.61 -10.62 9.22
N THR A 204 -1.77 -10.72 10.24
CA THR A 204 -0.47 -10.03 10.35
C THR A 204 0.63 -11.04 10.66
N VAL A 205 1.87 -10.73 10.32
CA VAL A 205 3.02 -11.60 10.60
C VAL A 205 3.39 -11.54 12.08
N ILE A 206 3.53 -12.70 12.72
CA ILE A 206 3.94 -12.77 14.12
C ILE A 206 5.42 -12.34 14.23
N GLY A 207 5.70 -11.34 15.08
CA GLY A 207 7.04 -10.80 15.27
C GLY A 207 7.49 -9.82 14.18
N GLY A 208 6.54 -9.29 13.40
CA GLY A 208 6.76 -8.28 12.38
C GLY A 208 7.11 -8.85 11.00
N SER A 209 6.80 -8.08 9.98
CA SER A 209 6.95 -8.48 8.58
C SER A 209 8.42 -8.65 8.16
N ARG A 210 9.37 -8.02 8.84
CA ARG A 210 10.82 -8.23 8.64
C ARG A 210 11.19 -9.71 8.64
N ARG A 211 10.52 -10.56 9.44
CA ARG A 211 10.83 -11.98 9.56
C ARG A 211 10.82 -12.73 8.24
N TYR A 212 9.87 -12.47 7.37
CA TYR A 212 9.87 -13.16 6.08
C TYR A 212 10.94 -12.64 5.12
N VAL A 213 11.32 -11.36 5.22
CA VAL A 213 12.42 -10.78 4.44
C VAL A 213 13.74 -11.42 4.87
N ASP A 214 14.00 -11.50 6.18
CA ASP A 214 15.22 -12.10 6.74
C ASP A 214 15.33 -13.59 6.35
N ALA A 215 14.23 -14.34 6.48
CA ALA A 215 14.18 -15.75 6.07
C ALA A 215 14.43 -15.92 4.56
N LEU A 216 13.88 -15.03 3.74
CA LEU A 216 14.08 -15.06 2.29
C LEU A 216 15.51 -14.72 1.90
N VAL A 217 16.11 -13.71 2.53
CA VAL A 217 17.54 -13.36 2.35
C VAL A 217 18.44 -14.51 2.77
N ALA A 218 18.19 -15.12 3.93
CA ALA A 218 18.96 -16.28 4.39
C ALA A 218 18.87 -17.47 3.42
N ARG A 219 17.66 -17.73 2.89
CA ARG A 219 17.46 -18.78 1.89
C ARG A 219 18.17 -18.49 0.58
N LEU A 220 18.17 -17.23 0.11
CA LEU A 220 18.92 -16.82 -1.08
C LEU A 220 20.42 -17.01 -0.88
N ALA A 221 20.95 -16.61 0.26
CA ALA A 221 22.37 -16.81 0.60
C ALA A 221 22.74 -18.30 0.62
N ALA A 222 21.88 -19.16 1.16
CA ALA A 222 22.11 -20.60 1.22
C ALA A 222 22.18 -21.29 -0.16
N THR A 223 21.68 -20.66 -1.25
CA THR A 223 21.85 -21.19 -2.60
C THR A 223 23.28 -21.13 -3.11
N GLY A 224 24.12 -20.27 -2.52
CA GLY A 224 25.46 -19.93 -3.01
C GLY A 224 25.48 -19.23 -4.38
N ARG A 225 24.29 -18.93 -4.95
CA ARG A 225 24.10 -18.35 -6.30
C ARG A 225 23.48 -16.97 -6.28
N CYS A 226 23.19 -16.40 -5.13
CA CYS A 226 22.64 -15.05 -5.01
C CYS A 226 23.55 -14.19 -4.14
N ALA A 227 24.15 -13.17 -4.73
CA ALA A 227 24.95 -12.16 -4.02
C ALA A 227 24.07 -10.92 -3.77
N LEU A 228 23.75 -10.64 -2.50
CA LEU A 228 23.04 -9.43 -2.09
C LEU A 228 24.04 -8.31 -1.78
N ALA A 229 23.93 -7.19 -2.49
CA ALA A 229 24.72 -5.98 -2.31
C ALA A 229 23.84 -4.86 -1.73
N LEU A 230 23.86 -4.70 -0.40
CA LEU A 230 23.20 -3.60 0.31
C LEU A 230 24.04 -2.32 0.24
N ALA A 231 23.43 -1.16 0.50
CA ALA A 231 24.04 0.16 0.42
C ALA A 231 24.84 0.33 -0.90
N THR A 232 24.30 -0.24 -1.99
CA THR A 232 24.94 -0.25 -3.30
C THR A 232 23.95 0.28 -4.35
N PRO A 233 23.76 1.60 -4.42
CA PRO A 233 22.84 2.21 -5.38
C PRO A 233 23.37 2.01 -6.81
N VAL A 234 22.51 1.46 -7.68
CA VAL A 234 22.76 1.44 -9.12
C VAL A 234 22.51 2.85 -9.66
N ARG A 235 23.41 3.31 -10.52
CA ARG A 235 23.39 4.65 -11.13
C ARG A 235 22.95 4.65 -12.58
N ALA A 236 23.30 3.60 -13.31
CA ALA A 236 22.90 3.45 -14.72
C ALA A 236 22.78 1.98 -15.13
N ILE A 237 21.95 1.77 -16.13
CA ILE A 237 21.79 0.51 -16.86
C ILE A 237 22.08 0.80 -18.33
N VAL A 238 23.22 0.30 -18.82
CA VAL A 238 23.66 0.46 -20.19
C VAL A 238 23.39 -0.83 -20.96
N ARG A 239 22.66 -0.74 -22.05
CA ARG A 239 22.24 -1.89 -22.84
C ARG A 239 23.10 -2.01 -24.10
N GLU A 240 23.70 -3.18 -24.28
CA GLU A 240 24.56 -3.50 -25.41
C GLU A 240 24.04 -4.72 -26.19
N PRO A 241 24.47 -4.95 -27.45
CA PRO A 241 24.04 -6.10 -28.25
C PRO A 241 24.25 -7.46 -27.56
N GLY A 242 25.29 -7.59 -26.73
CA GLY A 242 25.66 -8.85 -26.09
C GLY A 242 25.28 -8.98 -24.61
N GLY A 243 24.73 -7.94 -23.98
CA GLY A 243 24.43 -7.96 -22.53
C GLY A 243 23.95 -6.63 -21.99
N VAL A 244 23.92 -6.54 -20.68
CA VAL A 244 23.56 -5.31 -19.95
C VAL A 244 24.67 -5.00 -18.96
N ILE A 245 25.12 -3.75 -18.93
CA ILE A 245 26.08 -3.27 -17.94
C ILE A 245 25.29 -2.54 -16.85
N VAL A 246 25.51 -2.94 -15.61
CA VAL A 246 25.00 -2.26 -14.41
C VAL A 246 26.13 -1.46 -13.80
N VAL A 247 25.92 -0.17 -13.62
CA VAL A 247 26.87 0.79 -13.06
C VAL A 247 26.46 1.14 -11.66
N ASP A 248 27.31 0.88 -10.69
CA ASP A 248 27.19 1.34 -9.30
C ASP A 248 28.28 2.38 -8.96
N ASP A 249 28.32 2.93 -7.77
CA ASP A 249 29.29 3.95 -7.35
C ASP A 249 30.76 3.48 -7.37
N ARG A 250 31.01 2.17 -7.48
CA ARG A 250 32.34 1.58 -7.33
C ARG A 250 32.84 0.94 -8.63
N ARG A 251 31.91 0.45 -9.50
CA ARG A 251 32.29 -0.38 -10.65
C ARG A 251 31.18 -0.53 -11.66
N GLU A 252 31.55 -1.01 -12.83
CA GLU A 252 30.69 -1.50 -13.88
C GLU A 252 30.74 -3.04 -13.92
N ARG A 253 29.59 -3.67 -14.08
CA ARG A 253 29.48 -5.13 -14.23
C ARG A 253 28.54 -5.50 -15.34
N ARG A 254 28.96 -6.48 -16.15
CA ARG A 254 28.17 -7.02 -17.26
C ARG A 254 27.33 -8.21 -16.80
N TYR A 255 26.11 -8.27 -17.29
CA TYR A 255 25.12 -9.31 -17.06
C TYR A 255 24.44 -9.74 -18.37
N ASP A 256 23.93 -10.98 -18.40
CA ASP A 256 23.13 -11.48 -19.52
C ASP A 256 21.77 -10.81 -19.59
N ARG A 257 21.19 -10.48 -18.43
CA ARG A 257 19.86 -9.90 -18.26
C ARG A 257 19.83 -8.99 -17.02
N VAL A 258 18.87 -8.06 -17.01
CA VAL A 258 18.57 -7.26 -15.82
C VAL A 258 17.06 -7.29 -15.54
N ILE A 259 16.69 -7.42 -14.26
CA ILE A 259 15.35 -7.20 -13.75
C ILE A 259 15.37 -5.93 -12.91
N VAL A 260 14.61 -4.92 -13.30
CA VAL A 260 14.48 -3.66 -12.59
C VAL A 260 13.23 -3.76 -11.72
N ALA A 261 13.45 -3.93 -10.40
CA ALA A 261 12.41 -4.14 -9.38
C ALA A 261 12.28 -2.93 -8.44
N THR A 262 12.53 -1.75 -8.97
CA THR A 262 12.36 -0.45 -8.31
C THR A 262 11.00 0.16 -8.64
N HIS A 263 10.73 1.39 -8.17
CA HIS A 263 9.63 2.18 -8.69
C HIS A 263 9.81 2.45 -10.20
N ALA A 264 8.70 2.68 -10.91
CA ALA A 264 8.73 2.86 -12.36
C ALA A 264 9.50 4.12 -12.79
N ASP A 265 9.36 5.23 -12.06
CA ASP A 265 10.12 6.47 -12.27
C ASP A 265 11.63 6.26 -12.06
N THR A 266 11.99 5.56 -10.98
CA THR A 266 13.38 5.16 -10.71
C THR A 266 13.90 4.25 -11.82
N ALA A 267 13.11 3.24 -12.22
CA ALA A 267 13.47 2.35 -13.31
C ALA A 267 13.77 3.13 -14.61
N LEU A 268 12.91 4.08 -14.95
CA LEU A 268 13.12 4.94 -16.13
C LEU A 268 14.40 5.77 -16.01
N GLY A 269 14.65 6.36 -14.83
CA GLY A 269 15.85 7.17 -14.57
C GLY A 269 17.17 6.40 -14.62
N LEU A 270 17.14 5.08 -14.36
CA LEU A 270 18.32 4.23 -14.43
C LEU A 270 18.71 3.86 -15.87
N LEU A 271 17.80 3.92 -16.82
CA LEU A 271 18.09 3.56 -18.21
C LEU A 271 18.86 4.68 -18.91
N GLU A 272 20.10 4.42 -19.36
CA GLU A 272 20.89 5.42 -20.09
C GLU A 272 20.19 5.85 -21.37
N ARG A 273 19.60 4.91 -22.09
CA ARG A 273 18.91 5.14 -23.38
C ARG A 273 17.53 4.45 -23.38
N PRO A 274 16.54 5.00 -22.67
CA PRO A 274 15.21 4.43 -22.68
C PRO A 274 14.55 4.56 -24.05
N THR A 275 13.80 3.54 -24.47
CA THR A 275 12.99 3.57 -25.69
C THR A 275 11.82 4.55 -25.58
N ALA A 276 11.15 4.86 -26.67
CA ALA A 276 9.94 5.69 -26.66
C ALA A 276 8.83 5.03 -25.81
N ASP A 277 8.67 3.70 -25.90
CA ASP A 277 7.67 2.96 -25.13
C ASP A 277 8.01 2.93 -23.65
N GLU A 278 9.27 2.75 -23.26
CA GLU A 278 9.69 2.82 -21.87
C GLU A 278 9.43 4.20 -21.27
N ARG A 279 9.74 5.28 -21.97
CA ARG A 279 9.42 6.64 -21.54
C ARG A 279 7.92 6.84 -21.35
N ARG A 280 7.12 6.39 -22.31
CA ARG A 280 5.67 6.52 -22.29
C ARG A 280 5.05 5.70 -21.15
N VAL A 281 5.46 4.45 -20.98
CA VAL A 281 4.83 3.51 -20.04
C VAL A 281 5.35 3.72 -18.61
N LEU A 282 6.67 3.75 -18.40
CA LEU A 282 7.25 3.93 -17.06
C LEU A 282 7.06 5.37 -16.56
N GLY A 283 7.10 6.36 -17.46
CA GLY A 283 6.91 7.77 -17.13
C GLY A 283 5.46 8.14 -16.77
N ALA A 284 4.49 7.26 -17.02
CA ALA A 284 3.09 7.49 -16.64
C ALA A 284 2.84 7.24 -15.13
N PHE A 285 3.77 6.61 -14.42
CA PHE A 285 3.64 6.36 -12.99
C PHE A 285 4.24 7.50 -12.18
N HIS A 286 3.42 8.15 -11.39
CA HIS A 286 3.84 9.15 -10.42
C HIS A 286 3.79 8.57 -9.00
N TYR A 287 4.61 9.13 -8.11
CA TYR A 287 4.69 8.66 -6.72
C TYR A 287 4.52 9.85 -5.77
N SER A 288 3.75 9.65 -4.71
CA SER A 288 3.64 10.60 -3.61
C SER A 288 4.57 10.20 -2.47
N ALA A 289 5.35 11.16 -1.98
CA ALA A 289 6.12 10.97 -0.75
C ALA A 289 5.19 11.06 0.46
N ASN A 290 5.32 10.12 1.38
CA ASN A 290 4.52 10.04 2.60
C ASN A 290 5.47 9.94 3.80
N ARG A 291 5.46 10.97 4.63
CA ARG A 291 6.12 10.96 5.92
C ARG A 291 5.36 10.04 6.85
N THR A 292 6.02 9.03 7.40
CA THR A 292 5.41 8.01 8.25
C THR A 292 6.10 8.02 9.60
N VAL A 293 5.33 8.26 10.67
CA VAL A 293 5.86 8.40 12.03
C VAL A 293 5.23 7.34 12.94
N LEU A 294 6.08 6.57 13.63
CA LEU A 294 5.68 5.74 14.77
C LEU A 294 5.71 6.59 16.02
N HIS A 295 4.62 6.60 16.80
CA HIS A 295 4.48 7.42 17.99
C HIS A 295 3.46 6.86 18.98
N THR A 296 3.32 7.50 20.12
CA THR A 296 2.35 7.14 21.19
C THR A 296 1.28 8.21 21.43
N ASP A 297 1.21 9.26 20.62
CA ASP A 297 0.29 10.39 20.77
C ASP A 297 -1.15 10.02 20.42
N ARG A 298 -1.98 9.77 21.42
CA ARG A 298 -3.40 9.42 21.28
C ARG A 298 -4.28 10.52 20.64
N SER A 299 -3.81 11.76 20.56
CA SER A 299 -4.57 12.84 19.93
C SER A 299 -4.70 12.72 18.41
N PHE A 300 -4.00 11.75 17.80
CA PHE A 300 -4.18 11.32 16.39
C PHE A 300 -5.26 10.24 16.22
N LEU A 301 -5.98 9.87 17.27
CA LEU A 301 -7.17 9.01 17.24
C LEU A 301 -8.45 9.83 17.37
N PRO A 302 -9.62 9.30 16.98
CA PRO A 302 -10.90 9.91 17.32
C PRO A 302 -11.01 10.22 18.82
N ARG A 303 -11.71 11.28 19.16
CA ARG A 303 -11.88 11.69 20.57
C ARG A 303 -12.65 10.64 21.39
N ARG A 304 -13.60 9.96 20.74
CA ARG A 304 -14.40 8.90 21.39
C ARG A 304 -13.70 7.55 21.28
N PRO A 305 -13.33 6.91 22.40
CA PRO A 305 -12.67 5.60 22.38
C PRO A 305 -13.48 4.50 21.68
N ALA A 306 -14.81 4.58 21.70
CA ALA A 306 -15.68 3.65 20.99
C ALA A 306 -15.46 3.67 19.45
N ALA A 307 -15.05 4.83 18.91
CA ALA A 307 -14.74 4.97 17.48
C ALA A 307 -13.33 4.48 17.11
N HIS A 308 -12.44 4.19 18.07
CA HIS A 308 -11.09 3.76 17.76
C HIS A 308 -11.09 2.46 16.93
N ALA A 309 -10.40 2.48 15.82
CA ALA A 309 -10.30 1.37 14.87
C ALA A 309 -8.84 1.02 14.57
N SER A 310 -8.64 0.02 13.74
CA SER A 310 -7.31 -0.33 13.22
C SER A 310 -6.78 0.77 12.31
N TRP A 311 -7.65 1.38 11.51
CA TRP A 311 -7.38 2.51 10.62
C TRP A 311 -8.26 3.68 11.05
N ASN A 312 -7.64 4.82 11.34
CA ASN A 312 -8.34 6.00 11.82
C ASN A 312 -8.06 7.17 10.87
N TYR A 313 -9.09 7.65 10.21
CA TYR A 313 -9.07 8.86 9.40
C TYR A 313 -9.52 10.02 10.27
N VAL A 314 -8.62 10.96 10.51
CA VAL A 314 -8.90 12.13 11.35
C VAL A 314 -8.62 13.40 10.55
N ALA A 315 -9.67 14.13 10.23
CA ALA A 315 -9.57 15.44 9.59
C ALA A 315 -9.33 16.55 10.61
N ASP A 316 -8.65 17.60 10.19
CA ASP A 316 -8.52 18.83 10.97
C ASP A 316 -9.87 19.51 11.17
N PRO A 317 -10.01 20.29 12.25
CA PRO A 317 -11.22 21.07 12.49
C PRO A 317 -11.58 22.05 11.36
N ASP A 318 -10.62 22.49 10.58
CA ASP A 318 -10.84 23.38 9.42
C ASP A 318 -10.94 22.60 8.08
N GLY A 319 -10.79 21.26 8.12
CA GLY A 319 -10.78 20.41 6.93
C GLY A 319 -9.54 20.56 6.04
N SER A 320 -8.56 21.37 6.44
CA SER A 320 -7.38 21.70 5.64
C SER A 320 -6.42 20.54 5.45
N ALA A 321 -6.40 19.61 6.41
CA ALA A 321 -5.53 18.44 6.35
C ALA A 321 -6.16 17.20 7.00
N VAL A 322 -5.61 16.04 6.66
CA VAL A 322 -6.06 14.74 7.13
C VAL A 322 -4.85 13.95 7.60
N ALA A 323 -5.00 13.26 8.71
CA ALA A 323 -4.09 12.24 9.16
C ALA A 323 -4.74 10.86 9.05
N VAL A 324 -4.00 9.90 8.51
CA VAL A 324 -4.38 8.47 8.56
C VAL A 324 -3.48 7.80 9.58
N THR A 325 -4.08 7.31 10.65
CA THR A 325 -3.38 6.71 11.79
C THR A 325 -3.76 5.24 11.94
N TYR A 326 -2.75 4.39 11.89
CA TYR A 326 -2.87 2.95 12.11
C TYR A 326 -2.61 2.62 13.58
N SER A 327 -3.51 1.90 14.23
CA SER A 327 -3.31 1.38 15.58
C SER A 327 -2.56 0.05 15.51
N MET A 328 -1.27 0.07 15.73
CA MET A 328 -0.42 -1.12 15.71
C MET A 328 -0.74 -2.06 16.86
N THR A 329 -1.17 -1.53 18.00
CA THR A 329 -1.70 -2.29 19.11
C THR A 329 -2.85 -3.20 18.67
N ARG A 330 -3.80 -2.69 17.85
CA ARG A 330 -4.91 -3.50 17.30
C ARG A 330 -4.46 -4.40 16.16
N LEU A 331 -3.66 -3.87 15.23
CA LEU A 331 -3.25 -4.57 14.02
C LEU A 331 -2.29 -5.72 14.32
N GLN A 332 -1.29 -5.51 15.16
CA GLN A 332 -0.31 -6.53 15.52
C GLN A 332 -0.61 -7.20 16.88
N GLY A 333 -1.66 -6.76 17.60
CA GLY A 333 -2.04 -7.29 18.91
C GLY A 333 -0.93 -7.09 19.94
N LEU A 334 -0.37 -5.91 19.96
CA LEU A 334 0.67 -5.52 20.91
C LEU A 334 0.00 -5.20 22.27
N PRO A 335 0.69 -5.38 23.38
CA PRO A 335 0.14 -5.03 24.70
C PRO A 335 0.01 -3.50 24.85
N ASP A 336 -0.69 -3.11 25.81
CA ASP A 336 -1.20 -1.83 26.36
C ASP A 336 -0.63 -0.46 25.94
N ALA A 337 0.51 -0.36 25.28
CA ALA A 337 1.00 0.92 24.79
C ALA A 337 0.30 1.31 23.47
N PRO A 338 -0.11 2.57 23.31
CA PRO A 338 -0.75 3.01 22.08
C PRO A 338 0.29 3.24 20.97
N TYR A 339 0.81 2.15 20.40
CA TYR A 339 1.69 2.27 19.25
C TYR A 339 0.84 2.64 18.03
N LEU A 340 1.11 3.82 17.49
CA LEU A 340 0.41 4.42 16.37
C LEU A 340 1.41 4.71 15.24
N VAL A 341 1.02 4.39 14.02
CA VAL A 341 1.76 4.78 12.82
C VAL A 341 0.90 5.76 12.04
N THR A 342 1.33 7.01 11.95
CA THR A 342 0.58 8.06 11.24
C THR A 342 1.30 8.45 9.96
N LEU A 343 0.54 8.46 8.85
CA LEU A 343 0.99 9.00 7.59
C LEU A 343 0.69 10.49 7.53
N ASN A 344 1.70 11.25 7.09
CA ASN A 344 1.64 12.70 6.90
C ASN A 344 1.06 13.42 8.12
N PRO A 345 1.61 13.20 9.34
CA PRO A 345 1.09 13.87 10.52
C PRO A 345 1.22 15.39 10.35
N ARG A 346 0.14 16.09 10.59
CA ARG A 346 -0.01 17.56 10.39
C ARG A 346 0.85 18.38 11.34
N ARG A 347 1.15 17.81 12.49
CA ARG A 347 2.03 18.35 13.51
C ARG A 347 2.96 17.24 14.00
N PRO A 348 4.11 17.55 14.57
CA PRO A 348 4.94 16.52 15.20
C PRO A 348 4.13 15.79 16.28
N PRO A 349 3.99 14.45 16.19
CA PRO A 349 3.36 13.68 17.24
C PRO A 349 4.20 13.71 18.53
N ALA A 350 3.55 13.80 19.67
CA ALA A 350 4.22 13.57 20.95
C ALA A 350 4.65 12.10 21.06
N GLY A 351 5.79 11.83 21.71
CA GLY A 351 6.31 10.47 21.84
C GLY A 351 6.65 9.82 20.49
N ALA A 352 7.19 10.58 19.55
CA ALA A 352 7.71 10.04 18.31
C ALA A 352 8.89 9.10 18.59
N LEU A 353 8.82 7.87 18.08
CA LEU A 353 9.79 6.80 18.30
C LEU A 353 10.64 6.55 17.05
N HIS A 354 10.03 6.62 15.87
CA HIS A 354 10.72 6.42 14.60
C HIS A 354 10.02 7.16 13.47
N GLU A 355 10.80 7.56 12.47
CA GLU A 355 10.29 8.23 11.28
C GLU A 355 10.92 7.66 10.01
N VAL A 356 10.11 7.48 8.97
CA VAL A 356 10.55 7.04 7.64
C VAL A 356 9.70 7.70 6.57
N ALA A 357 10.28 7.98 5.42
CA ALA A 357 9.55 8.41 4.24
C ALA A 357 9.31 7.20 3.32
N PHE A 358 8.05 6.95 2.98
CA PHE A 358 7.67 6.02 1.92
C PHE A 358 7.12 6.77 0.71
N THR A 359 7.26 6.17 -0.47
CA THR A 359 6.65 6.69 -1.69
C THR A 359 5.62 5.69 -2.21
N HIS A 360 4.40 6.18 -2.48
CA HIS A 360 3.31 5.35 -2.96
C HIS A 360 2.92 5.70 -4.39
N PRO A 361 2.68 4.70 -5.27
CA PRO A 361 2.25 4.96 -6.64
C PRO A 361 0.87 5.60 -6.67
N GLN A 362 0.70 6.61 -7.50
CA GLN A 362 -0.60 7.22 -7.78
C GLN A 362 -1.22 6.47 -8.98
N LEU A 363 -2.29 5.72 -8.71
CA LEU A 363 -2.97 4.92 -9.73
C LEU A 363 -4.07 5.74 -10.42
N ASP A 364 -3.68 6.80 -11.10
CA ASP A 364 -4.59 7.59 -11.94
C ASP A 364 -4.89 6.89 -13.27
N ALA A 365 -5.70 7.52 -14.13
CA ALA A 365 -6.09 6.96 -15.42
C ALA A 365 -4.89 6.69 -16.34
N ALA A 366 -3.84 7.53 -16.29
CA ALA A 366 -2.65 7.36 -17.08
C ALA A 366 -1.82 6.15 -16.60
N ALA A 367 -1.64 6.01 -15.28
CA ALA A 367 -0.97 4.86 -14.69
C ALA A 367 -1.69 3.54 -15.00
N LEU A 368 -3.04 3.53 -14.96
CA LEU A 368 -3.84 2.34 -15.30
C LEU A 368 -3.71 1.95 -16.79
N ALA A 369 -3.72 2.93 -17.68
CA ALA A 369 -3.49 2.68 -19.10
C ALA A 369 -2.07 2.14 -19.34
N ALA A 370 -1.07 2.66 -18.61
CA ALA A 370 0.31 2.20 -18.66
C ALA A 370 0.46 0.77 -18.12
N GLN A 371 -0.28 0.38 -17.06
CA GLN A 371 -0.27 -1.00 -16.56
C GLN A 371 -0.64 -2.03 -17.65
N ALA A 372 -1.64 -1.73 -18.47
CA ALA A 372 -2.03 -2.60 -19.59
C ALA A 372 -0.94 -2.74 -20.65
N ALA A 373 -0.07 -1.73 -20.79
CA ALA A 373 1.03 -1.71 -21.75
C ALA A 373 2.35 -2.29 -21.20
N LEU A 374 2.51 -2.43 -19.86
CA LEU A 374 3.74 -2.95 -19.25
C LEU A 374 4.22 -4.29 -19.83
N PRO A 375 3.34 -5.28 -20.11
CA PRO A 375 3.78 -6.53 -20.73
C PRO A 375 4.47 -6.36 -22.09
N THR A 376 4.17 -5.27 -22.83
CA THR A 376 4.80 -4.98 -24.13
C THR A 376 6.26 -4.56 -24.00
N LEU A 377 6.70 -4.10 -22.84
CA LEU A 377 8.10 -3.75 -22.56
C LEU A 377 8.97 -4.98 -22.30
N GLY A 378 8.34 -6.16 -22.07
CA GLY A 378 9.03 -7.37 -21.65
C GLY A 378 10.13 -7.81 -22.61
N ALA A 379 11.28 -8.17 -22.07
CA ALA A 379 12.46 -8.72 -22.73
C ALA A 379 13.15 -7.83 -23.80
N ALA A 380 12.60 -6.66 -24.12
CA ALA A 380 13.27 -5.73 -25.01
C ALA A 380 14.65 -5.37 -24.41
N HIS A 381 15.68 -5.45 -25.21
CA HIS A 381 17.05 -5.14 -24.80
C HIS A 381 17.50 -5.87 -23.50
N ARG A 382 17.05 -7.11 -23.26
CA ARG A 382 17.44 -7.95 -22.10
C ARG A 382 17.05 -7.35 -20.74
N THR A 383 16.06 -6.44 -20.73
CA THR A 383 15.60 -5.73 -19.56
C THR A 383 14.17 -6.13 -19.22
N TYR A 384 13.90 -6.42 -17.95
CA TYR A 384 12.58 -6.81 -17.44
C TYR A 384 12.20 -5.91 -16.28
N TYR A 385 10.90 -5.74 -16.03
CA TYR A 385 10.38 -4.89 -14.97
C TYR A 385 9.54 -5.71 -13.99
N ALA A 386 9.68 -5.41 -12.70
CA ALA A 386 8.89 -5.99 -11.63
C ALA A 386 8.59 -4.91 -10.58
N GLY A 387 7.46 -5.02 -9.89
CA GLY A 387 7.14 -4.06 -8.83
C GLY A 387 5.65 -3.89 -8.60
N ALA A 388 5.31 -3.20 -7.52
CA ALA A 388 3.95 -2.94 -7.10
C ALA A 388 3.11 -2.14 -8.12
N HIS A 389 3.76 -1.39 -9.02
CA HIS A 389 3.13 -0.64 -10.10
C HIS A 389 2.54 -1.54 -11.20
N LEU A 390 2.86 -2.84 -11.24
CA LEU A 390 2.21 -3.80 -12.13
C LEU A 390 0.82 -4.23 -11.63
N GLY A 391 0.45 -3.89 -10.41
CA GLY A 391 -0.82 -4.21 -9.77
C GLY A 391 -1.40 -3.01 -9.02
N PHE A 392 -2.09 -3.25 -7.93
CA PHE A 392 -2.73 -2.19 -7.14
C PHE A 392 -1.80 -1.46 -6.16
N GLY A 393 -0.50 -1.63 -6.25
CA GLY A 393 0.46 -1.03 -5.32
C GLY A 393 0.70 -1.84 -4.05
N PHE A 394 0.27 -3.09 -3.97
CA PHE A 394 0.37 -3.97 -2.82
C PHE A 394 1.30 -5.18 -3.06
N HIS A 395 1.39 -6.08 -2.09
CA HIS A 395 2.39 -7.17 -2.03
C HIS A 395 2.07 -8.43 -2.86
N GLU A 396 0.94 -8.53 -3.55
CA GLU A 396 0.61 -9.69 -4.37
C GLU A 396 0.91 -9.51 -5.86
#